data_f7fc0b5786739979594952d78a61896d
#
_entry.id   f7fc0b5786739979594952d78a61896d
#
_cell.length_a   1.000
_cell.length_b   1.000
_cell.length_c   1.000
_cell.angle_alpha   90.00
_cell.angle_beta   90.00
_cell.angle_gamma   90.00
#
_symmetry.space_group_name_H-M   'P 1'
#
loop_
_entity.id
_entity.type
_entity.pdbx_description
1 polymer ?
#
loop_
_entity_poly.entity_id
_entity_poly.type
_entity_poly.pdbx_seq_one_letter_code
_entity_poly.pdbx_strand_id
1 'polypeptide(L)'
;MWSSDFGATRFRAKRYLDESSPMTNFNRRQFLQTGAVVGASFALPQILFATKKKSVLVFTKSSGFEHTVVKTVDGKPSILEQAATSLGKEHNFDVVATKDGTVFDANDFRRHAAVLFFTTGDLTTTGTDKNPPMSARGKQSLLDAIHGGLGFVGVHAATDTFHTPPDTQDNANRYIAHGEQSDPYLRMLGGEFIAHGSTPRLQTTNLIINDPKFPGLNGVSSPVSFNDEWYSLKDFRTDLHVIVTLDTKGMTGEPYQRAPYPMTWARMEGKGRVFYTAIGDRPENWSDSFFLNLLGGGIRWATGDAKASLDQNLTQAAPGYAEIPPKPKAKG
;
A
#
# COMPACT_ATOMS: atom_id res chain seq x y z
N MET A 1 38.33 -44.28 -28.80
CA MET A 1 39.69 -44.32 -28.25
C MET A 1 39.77 -43.24 -27.22
N TRP A 2 39.90 -43.57 -26.13
CA TRP A 2 40.45 -43.53 -24.79
C TRP A 2 39.39 -43.22 -23.74
N SER A 3 39.15 -44.27 -22.93
CA SER A 3 38.52 -44.27 -21.62
C SER A 3 39.55 -43.91 -20.55
N SER A 4 39.15 -43.36 -19.43
CA SER A 4 39.72 -43.73 -18.13
C SER A 4 38.78 -43.34 -16.98
N ASP A 5 38.36 -44.37 -16.29
CA ASP A 5 37.79 -44.46 -14.94
C ASP A 5 38.72 -43.85 -13.87
N PHE A 6 38.11 -43.34 -12.81
CA PHE A 6 38.60 -43.37 -11.40
C PHE A 6 37.42 -42.91 -10.56
N GLY A 7 36.83 -43.60 -9.64
CA GLY A 7 37.38 -44.45 -8.59
C GLY A 7 36.70 -44.03 -7.31
N ALA A 8 35.64 -44.77 -6.89
CA ALA A 8 34.86 -44.50 -5.65
C ALA A 8 35.66 -44.98 -4.43
N THR A 9 35.85 -44.18 -3.41
CA THR A 9 36.36 -44.60 -2.11
C THR A 9 35.24 -44.48 -1.06
N ARG A 10 34.74 -45.64 -0.62
CA ARG A 10 33.85 -45.80 0.53
C ARG A 10 34.66 -45.75 1.82
N PHE A 11 34.32 -44.83 2.73
CA PHE A 11 34.75 -44.93 4.13
C PHE A 11 33.69 -45.63 4.95
N ARG A 12 34.10 -46.76 5.55
CA ARG A 12 33.34 -47.57 6.53
C ARG A 12 33.65 -47.03 7.93
N ALA A 13 32.66 -46.59 8.67
CA ALA A 13 32.79 -46.28 10.10
C ALA A 13 32.48 -47.55 10.91
N LYS A 14 33.46 -47.93 11.75
CA LYS A 14 33.41 -49.03 12.70
C LYS A 14 32.52 -48.63 13.92
N ARG A 15 31.61 -49.54 14.27
CA ARG A 15 30.91 -49.53 15.58
C ARG A 15 31.84 -50.06 16.65
N TYR A 16 31.88 -49.34 17.77
CA TYR A 16 32.35 -49.90 19.05
C TYR A 16 31.13 -50.00 19.96
N LEU A 17 30.81 -51.22 20.35
CA LEU A 17 29.95 -51.56 21.49
C LEU A 17 30.87 -51.70 22.68
N ASP A 18 30.53 -51.07 23.79
CA ASP A 18 31.05 -51.50 25.10
C ASP A 18 29.94 -51.44 26.15
N GLU A 19 30.09 -52.30 27.10
CA GLU A 19 29.07 -52.94 27.92
C GLU A 19 28.76 -52.20 29.23
N SER A 20 27.52 -52.35 29.65
CA SER A 20 27.05 -52.61 31.04
C SER A 20 27.44 -51.69 32.18
N SER A 21 26.46 -51.01 32.72
CA SER A 21 26.31 -50.80 34.18
C SER A 21 24.83 -50.68 34.55
N PRO A 22 24.45 -51.15 35.76
CA PRO A 22 23.09 -51.63 36.06
C PRO A 22 22.12 -50.51 36.44
N MET A 23 20.87 -50.72 36.06
CA MET A 23 19.74 -49.86 36.44
C MET A 23 19.40 -50.02 37.92
N THR A 24 19.54 -48.99 38.72
CA THR A 24 18.97 -48.93 40.06
C THR A 24 17.53 -48.42 39.97
N ASN A 25 16.61 -49.27 40.39
CA ASN A 25 15.19 -48.96 40.57
C ASN A 25 14.99 -47.90 41.64
N PHE A 26 14.54 -46.68 41.25
CA PHE A 26 14.06 -45.69 42.21
C PHE A 26 12.56 -45.87 42.44
N ASN A 27 12.25 -46.23 43.73
CA ASN A 27 10.92 -46.53 44.22
C ASN A 27 10.11 -45.23 44.46
N ARG A 28 8.90 -45.14 43.94
CA ARG A 28 7.99 -43.98 43.98
C ARG A 28 7.52 -43.51 45.38
N ARG A 29 8.03 -44.09 46.48
CA ARG A 29 7.58 -43.79 47.85
C ARG A 29 8.51 -42.92 48.68
N GLN A 30 9.62 -42.41 48.16
CA GLN A 30 10.57 -41.60 48.93
C GLN A 30 10.61 -40.10 48.55
N PHE A 31 9.61 -39.59 47.86
CA PHE A 31 9.57 -38.17 47.42
C PHE A 31 8.63 -37.29 48.25
N LEU A 32 8.21 -37.73 49.44
CA LEU A 32 7.28 -36.98 50.26
C LEU A 32 7.79 -36.74 51.71
N GLN A 33 9.04 -36.47 51.92
CA GLN A 33 9.52 -35.87 53.18
C GLN A 33 10.87 -35.17 52.93
N THR A 34 10.84 -33.91 52.87
CA THR A 34 11.80 -32.86 53.31
C THR A 34 11.88 -31.71 52.33
N GLY A 35 11.66 -30.52 52.88
CA GLY A 35 12.19 -29.31 52.29
C GLY A 35 11.15 -28.30 51.81
N ALA A 36 10.60 -27.54 52.74
CA ALA A 36 10.11 -26.19 52.42
C ALA A 36 11.31 -25.39 51.93
N VAL A 37 11.53 -25.39 50.63
CA VAL A 37 12.42 -24.39 49.99
C VAL A 37 11.56 -23.17 49.67
N VAL A 38 11.82 -22.09 50.40
CA VAL A 38 11.34 -20.75 50.09
C VAL A 38 11.74 -20.43 48.68
N GLY A 39 10.78 -20.57 47.76
CA GLY A 39 10.92 -20.19 46.34
C GLY A 39 11.01 -18.66 46.28
N ALA A 40 12.20 -18.11 46.33
CA ALA A 40 12.47 -16.74 45.88
C ALA A 40 12.23 -16.77 44.36
N SER A 41 11.02 -16.40 43.93
CA SER A 41 10.72 -16.10 42.54
C SER A 41 11.59 -14.90 42.15
N PHE A 42 12.74 -15.16 41.54
CA PHE A 42 13.46 -14.15 40.80
C PHE A 42 12.58 -13.75 39.63
N ALA A 43 11.73 -12.74 39.80
CA ALA A 43 11.13 -12.03 38.72
C ALA A 43 12.29 -11.37 37.94
N LEU A 44 12.75 -12.08 36.90
CA LEU A 44 13.62 -11.46 35.90
C LEU A 44 12.89 -10.21 35.42
N PRO A 45 13.48 -9.01 35.49
CA PRO A 45 12.87 -7.84 34.90
C PRO A 45 12.69 -8.17 33.42
N GLN A 46 11.43 -8.30 32.99
CA GLN A 46 11.13 -8.27 31.57
C GLN A 46 11.58 -6.89 31.08
N ILE A 47 12.76 -6.84 30.48
CA ILE A 47 13.20 -5.66 29.74
C ILE A 47 12.20 -5.57 28.57
N LEU A 48 11.14 -4.82 28.77
CA LEU A 48 10.27 -4.35 27.72
C LEU A 48 11.15 -3.49 26.81
N PHE A 49 11.73 -4.10 25.80
CA PHE A 49 12.27 -3.34 24.69
C PHE A 49 11.09 -2.57 24.10
N ALA A 50 11.01 -1.28 24.40
CA ALA A 50 10.07 -0.39 23.74
C ALA A 50 10.34 -0.53 22.24
N THR A 51 9.45 -1.20 21.53
CA THR A 51 9.54 -1.31 20.08
C THR A 51 9.52 0.11 19.55
N LYS A 52 10.56 0.50 18.81
CA LYS A 52 10.64 1.83 18.21
C LYS A 52 9.36 2.10 17.44
N LYS A 53 8.67 3.18 17.77
CA LYS A 53 7.46 3.60 17.08
C LYS A 53 7.73 3.69 15.58
N LYS A 54 6.89 3.05 14.77
CA LYS A 54 7.00 3.11 13.32
C LYS A 54 6.72 4.52 12.83
N SER A 55 7.26 4.89 11.67
CA SER A 55 6.95 6.17 11.03
C SER A 55 6.50 5.96 9.60
N VAL A 56 5.67 6.88 9.11
CA VAL A 56 5.18 6.98 7.74
C VAL A 56 5.70 8.28 7.13
N LEU A 57 6.35 8.19 5.97
CA LEU A 57 6.74 9.36 5.18
C LEU A 57 5.55 9.78 4.32
N VAL A 58 4.98 10.95 4.58
CA VAL A 58 3.90 11.54 3.80
C VAL A 58 4.50 12.46 2.74
N PHE A 59 4.33 12.09 1.47
CA PHE A 59 4.90 12.79 0.33
C PHE A 59 3.81 13.36 -0.56
N THR A 60 3.77 14.70 -0.69
CA THR A 60 2.66 15.41 -1.33
C THR A 60 3.12 16.38 -2.42
N LYS A 61 4.22 16.05 -3.11
CA LYS A 61 4.72 16.85 -4.22
C LYS A 61 3.72 16.85 -5.39
N SER A 62 3.47 18.03 -5.95
CA SER A 62 2.65 18.24 -7.14
C SER A 62 3.51 18.76 -8.29
N SER A 63 3.72 17.93 -9.30
CA SER A 63 4.35 18.32 -10.56
C SER A 63 3.30 18.59 -11.66
N GLY A 64 2.06 18.14 -11.44
CA GLY A 64 0.86 18.47 -12.19
C GLY A 64 -0.05 19.42 -11.40
N PHE A 65 -1.35 19.10 -11.32
CA PHE A 65 -2.32 19.87 -10.55
C PHE A 65 -2.07 19.75 -9.04
N GLU A 66 -2.02 20.87 -8.33
CA GLU A 66 -1.92 20.87 -6.87
C GLU A 66 -3.31 20.90 -6.22
N HIS A 67 -3.72 19.78 -5.66
CA HIS A 67 -5.02 19.63 -4.97
C HIS A 67 -5.06 20.46 -3.68
N THR A 68 -6.25 20.98 -3.35
CA THR A 68 -6.45 21.81 -2.14
C THR A 68 -6.03 21.09 -0.86
N VAL A 69 -6.24 19.78 -0.78
CA VAL A 69 -5.97 18.97 0.41
C VAL A 69 -4.47 18.80 0.71
N VAL A 70 -3.59 19.04 -0.27
CA VAL A 70 -2.13 18.97 -0.09
C VAL A 70 -1.46 20.33 -0.03
N LYS A 71 -2.21 21.43 -0.25
CA LYS A 71 -1.65 22.78 -0.18
C LYS A 71 -1.28 23.16 1.25
N THR A 72 -0.06 23.63 1.43
CA THR A 72 0.35 24.32 2.66
C THR A 72 -0.01 25.82 2.52
N VAL A 73 -0.67 26.38 3.50
CA VAL A 73 -1.06 27.81 3.53
C VAL A 73 -0.43 28.43 4.78
N ASP A 74 0.27 29.54 4.60
CA ASP A 74 0.93 30.29 5.68
C ASP A 74 1.86 29.43 6.55
N GLY A 75 2.56 28.46 5.95
CA GLY A 75 3.45 27.53 6.65
C GLY A 75 2.74 26.53 7.56
N LYS A 76 1.42 26.44 7.51
CA LYS A 76 0.64 25.46 8.27
C LYS A 76 0.58 24.14 7.53
N PRO A 77 0.53 23.01 8.26
CA PRO A 77 0.32 21.71 7.64
C PRO A 77 -0.96 21.68 6.80
N SER A 78 -0.89 20.99 5.65
CA SER A 78 -2.03 20.76 4.77
C SER A 78 -3.12 19.92 5.47
N ILE A 79 -4.32 19.87 4.88
CA ILE A 79 -5.44 19.06 5.38
C ILE A 79 -5.01 17.59 5.51
N LEU A 80 -4.35 17.05 4.49
CA LEU A 80 -3.84 15.68 4.49
C LEU A 80 -2.82 15.47 5.61
N GLU A 81 -1.86 16.36 5.79
CA GLU A 81 -0.83 16.25 6.84
C GLU A 81 -1.44 16.28 8.25
N GLN A 82 -2.47 17.10 8.46
CA GLN A 82 -3.20 17.15 9.73
C GLN A 82 -3.95 15.84 10.00
N ALA A 83 -4.67 15.32 9.00
CA ALA A 83 -5.39 14.05 9.10
C ALA A 83 -4.42 12.87 9.31
N ALA A 84 -3.32 12.80 8.55
CA ALA A 84 -2.29 11.78 8.72
C ALA A 84 -1.69 11.82 10.13
N THR A 85 -1.44 13.03 10.66
CA THR A 85 -0.93 13.21 12.04
C THR A 85 -1.95 12.72 13.08
N SER A 86 -3.24 12.95 12.86
CA SER A 86 -4.31 12.47 13.72
C SER A 86 -4.41 10.95 13.70
N LEU A 87 -4.37 10.33 12.51
CA LEU A 87 -4.30 8.88 12.36
C LEU A 87 -3.04 8.29 13.01
N GLY A 88 -1.90 9.01 12.92
CA GLY A 88 -0.66 8.61 13.57
C GLY A 88 -0.78 8.56 15.10
N LYS A 89 -1.50 9.51 15.71
CA LYS A 89 -1.80 9.50 17.15
C LYS A 89 -2.73 8.35 17.53
N GLU A 90 -3.78 8.15 16.75
CA GLU A 90 -4.78 7.10 16.99
C GLU A 90 -4.18 5.69 16.87
N HIS A 91 -3.34 5.48 15.87
CA HIS A 91 -2.81 4.15 15.50
C HIS A 91 -1.33 3.93 15.87
N ASN A 92 -0.76 4.84 16.68
CA ASN A 92 0.59 4.72 17.23
C ASN A 92 1.71 4.64 16.17
N PHE A 93 1.68 5.53 15.17
CA PHE A 93 2.80 5.76 14.26
C PHE A 93 3.16 7.25 14.19
N ASP A 94 4.42 7.55 13.84
CA ASP A 94 4.88 8.90 13.62
C ASP A 94 4.68 9.31 12.15
N VAL A 95 4.45 10.60 11.91
CA VAL A 95 4.32 11.17 10.57
C VAL A 95 5.47 12.12 10.30
N VAL A 96 6.12 11.94 9.15
CA VAL A 96 7.09 12.88 8.60
C VAL A 96 6.57 13.33 7.24
N ALA A 97 6.27 14.61 7.07
CA ALA A 97 5.72 15.14 5.83
C ALA A 97 6.77 15.92 5.04
N THR A 98 6.76 15.78 3.72
CA THR A 98 7.62 16.55 2.81
C THR A 98 7.04 16.62 1.40
N LYS A 99 7.44 17.67 0.67
CA LYS A 99 7.25 17.80 -0.79
C LYS A 99 8.57 17.73 -1.55
N ASP A 100 9.68 17.59 -0.84
CA ASP A 100 11.04 17.54 -1.42
C ASP A 100 11.33 16.16 -1.97
N GLY A 101 11.42 16.02 -3.30
CA GLY A 101 11.69 14.77 -3.99
C GLY A 101 13.10 14.22 -3.76
N THR A 102 14.06 15.06 -3.33
CA THR A 102 15.45 14.63 -3.10
C THR A 102 15.58 13.63 -1.95
N VAL A 103 14.56 13.51 -1.08
CA VAL A 103 14.54 12.49 -0.01
C VAL A 103 14.66 11.06 -0.55
N PHE A 104 14.25 10.82 -1.80
CA PHE A 104 14.36 9.51 -2.45
C PHE A 104 15.74 9.25 -3.05
N ASP A 105 16.55 10.27 -3.23
CA ASP A 105 17.96 10.16 -3.66
C ASP A 105 18.87 9.76 -2.50
N ALA A 106 18.46 10.08 -1.27
CA ALA A 106 19.07 9.61 -0.04
C ALA A 106 18.44 8.29 0.42
N ASN A 107 19.17 7.48 1.17
CA ASN A 107 18.63 6.21 1.70
C ASN A 107 17.72 6.40 2.93
N ASP A 108 17.60 7.61 3.43
CA ASP A 108 16.92 7.91 4.70
C ASP A 108 15.42 7.61 4.69
N PHE A 109 14.75 7.72 3.53
CA PHE A 109 13.33 7.38 3.41
C PHE A 109 13.06 5.90 3.75
N ARG A 110 14.04 5.01 3.55
CA ARG A 110 13.93 3.57 3.84
C ARG A 110 13.81 3.24 5.33
N ARG A 111 14.05 4.22 6.23
CA ARG A 111 13.85 4.05 7.67
C ARG A 111 12.40 4.04 8.10
N HIS A 112 11.50 4.54 7.24
CA HIS A 112 10.07 4.56 7.48
C HIS A 112 9.48 3.17 7.23
N ALA A 113 8.37 2.86 7.89
CA ALA A 113 7.66 1.59 7.69
C ALA A 113 6.82 1.61 6.40
N ALA A 114 6.39 2.80 5.98
CA ALA A 114 5.68 3.02 4.73
C ALA A 114 5.91 4.44 4.22
N VAL A 115 5.65 4.65 2.92
CA VAL A 115 5.48 5.97 2.31
C VAL A 115 4.02 6.14 1.88
N LEU A 116 3.46 7.34 2.10
CA LEU A 116 2.13 7.73 1.64
C LEU A 116 2.28 8.80 0.56
N PHE A 117 1.73 8.54 -0.63
CA PHE A 117 1.73 9.44 -1.77
C PHE A 117 0.34 10.01 -2.02
N PHE A 118 0.25 11.32 -2.07
CA PHE A 118 -0.80 12.08 -2.74
C PHE A 118 -0.10 13.09 -3.68
N THR A 119 0.22 12.65 -4.87
CA THR A 119 1.12 13.34 -5.80
C THR A 119 0.50 13.44 -7.17
N THR A 120 0.99 14.34 -8.03
CA THR A 120 0.54 14.48 -9.41
C THR A 120 1.70 14.73 -10.36
N GLY A 121 1.57 14.24 -11.58
CA GLY A 121 2.48 14.53 -12.69
C GLY A 121 3.83 13.84 -12.58
N ASP A 122 4.80 14.33 -13.32
CA ASP A 122 6.16 13.77 -13.34
C ASP A 122 6.99 14.35 -12.17
N LEU A 123 7.15 13.55 -11.13
CA LEU A 123 7.89 13.96 -9.91
C LEU A 123 9.40 14.14 -10.14
N THR A 124 9.91 13.79 -11.33
CA THR A 124 11.30 14.10 -11.71
C THR A 124 11.47 15.52 -12.21
N THR A 125 10.38 16.32 -12.24
CA THR A 125 10.39 17.74 -12.59
C THR A 125 10.12 18.60 -11.36
N THR A 126 10.53 19.87 -11.39
CA THR A 126 10.20 20.83 -10.32
C THR A 126 8.69 21.00 -10.17
N GLY A 127 7.96 21.06 -11.29
CA GLY A 127 6.51 21.08 -11.31
C GLY A 127 5.87 22.36 -10.76
N THR A 128 4.59 22.26 -10.47
CA THR A 128 3.72 23.39 -10.10
C THR A 128 3.93 23.87 -8.68
N ASP A 129 4.27 22.98 -7.77
CA ASP A 129 4.51 23.30 -6.35
C ASP A 129 5.90 23.89 -6.06
N LYS A 130 6.76 23.95 -7.08
CA LYS A 130 8.15 24.49 -7.03
C LYS A 130 9.08 23.78 -6.03
N ASN A 131 8.68 22.63 -5.49
CA ASN A 131 9.55 21.85 -4.63
C ASN A 131 10.58 21.05 -5.45
N PRO A 132 11.74 20.70 -4.86
CA PRO A 132 12.77 19.94 -5.54
C PRO A 132 12.24 18.61 -6.11
N PRO A 133 12.61 18.24 -7.34
CA PRO A 133 12.22 16.97 -7.93
C PRO A 133 13.00 15.79 -7.32
N MET A 134 12.45 14.58 -7.41
CA MET A 134 13.27 13.38 -7.26
C MET A 134 14.07 13.14 -8.56
N SER A 135 15.25 12.53 -8.47
CA SER A 135 15.95 12.08 -9.67
C SER A 135 15.34 10.78 -10.23
N ALA A 136 15.70 10.43 -11.47
CA ALA A 136 15.38 9.12 -12.03
C ALA A 136 15.90 7.96 -11.14
N ARG A 137 17.09 8.17 -10.52
CA ARG A 137 17.64 7.24 -9.54
C ARG A 137 16.78 7.17 -8.27
N GLY A 138 16.25 8.30 -7.80
CA GLY A 138 15.32 8.36 -6.66
C GLY A 138 14.04 7.57 -6.93
N LYS A 139 13.46 7.71 -8.14
CA LYS A 139 12.32 6.89 -8.59
C LYS A 139 12.65 5.39 -8.53
N GLN A 140 13.77 4.98 -9.08
CA GLN A 140 14.18 3.57 -9.04
C GLN A 140 14.43 3.10 -7.60
N SER A 141 15.09 3.93 -6.78
CA SER A 141 15.34 3.65 -5.36
C SER A 141 14.05 3.43 -4.56
N LEU A 142 13.00 4.20 -4.86
CA LEU A 142 11.66 4.02 -4.27
C LEU A 142 11.06 2.66 -4.66
N LEU A 143 11.06 2.34 -5.95
CA LEU A 143 10.51 1.07 -6.46
C LEU A 143 11.24 -0.14 -5.87
N ASP A 144 12.57 -0.10 -5.82
CA ASP A 144 13.40 -1.14 -5.21
C ASP A 144 13.10 -1.31 -3.70
N ALA A 145 12.88 -0.19 -3.00
CA ALA A 145 12.55 -0.22 -1.59
C ALA A 145 11.19 -0.87 -1.33
N ILE A 146 10.19 -0.54 -2.15
CA ILE A 146 8.86 -1.14 -2.05
C ILE A 146 8.95 -2.63 -2.36
N HIS A 147 9.60 -3.01 -3.46
CA HIS A 147 9.81 -4.42 -3.79
C HIS A 147 10.54 -5.18 -2.67
N GLY A 148 11.46 -4.51 -1.97
CA GLY A 148 12.21 -5.03 -0.82
C GLY A 148 11.43 -5.14 0.49
N GLY A 149 10.23 -4.51 0.59
CA GLY A 149 9.37 -4.62 1.78
C GLY A 149 8.90 -3.30 2.39
N LEU A 150 9.30 -2.15 1.86
CA LEU A 150 8.73 -0.86 2.28
C LEU A 150 7.24 -0.83 1.93
N GLY A 151 6.38 -0.43 2.88
CA GLY A 151 4.96 -0.23 2.61
C GLY A 151 4.71 0.98 1.71
N PHE A 152 3.67 0.90 0.88
CA PHE A 152 3.22 2.01 0.04
C PHE A 152 1.72 2.25 0.22
N VAL A 153 1.34 3.51 0.35
CA VAL A 153 -0.05 3.97 0.44
C VAL A 153 -0.26 5.04 -0.62
N GLY A 154 -1.02 4.74 -1.66
CA GLY A 154 -1.43 5.72 -2.67
C GLY A 154 -2.81 6.28 -2.34
N VAL A 155 -2.97 7.59 -2.44
CA VAL A 155 -4.25 8.26 -2.23
C VAL A 155 -4.58 9.10 -3.45
N HIS A 156 -5.80 8.99 -3.94
CA HIS A 156 -6.40 9.78 -5.00
C HIS A 156 -5.45 9.97 -6.19
N ALA A 157 -4.80 11.12 -6.30
CA ALA A 157 -3.96 11.49 -7.43
C ALA A 157 -2.64 10.70 -7.54
N ALA A 158 -2.36 9.76 -6.62
CA ALA A 158 -1.22 8.88 -6.77
C ALA A 158 -1.24 8.08 -8.10
N THR A 159 -2.42 7.83 -8.69
CA THR A 159 -2.57 7.23 -10.03
C THR A 159 -2.41 8.23 -11.19
N ASP A 160 -2.43 9.54 -10.91
CA ASP A 160 -2.15 10.64 -11.86
C ASP A 160 -0.67 11.08 -11.76
N THR A 161 0.21 10.14 -11.41
CA THR A 161 1.63 10.35 -11.19
C THR A 161 2.44 9.43 -12.11
N PHE A 162 3.49 9.95 -12.75
CA PHE A 162 4.35 9.20 -13.67
C PHE A 162 3.60 8.49 -14.79
N HIS A 163 2.74 9.21 -15.48
CA HIS A 163 1.99 8.63 -16.60
C HIS A 163 2.87 7.85 -17.57
N THR A 164 2.29 6.78 -18.10
CA THR A 164 2.92 5.96 -19.13
C THR A 164 3.16 6.78 -20.40
N PRO A 165 4.36 6.81 -20.98
CA PRO A 165 4.53 7.34 -22.33
C PRO A 165 3.71 6.47 -23.33
N PRO A 166 2.93 7.04 -24.25
CA PRO A 166 2.87 8.45 -24.67
C PRO A 166 1.83 9.33 -23.94
N ASP A 167 1.17 8.87 -22.86
CA ASP A 167 0.11 9.61 -22.16
C ASP A 167 0.60 10.95 -21.60
N THR A 168 1.90 11.05 -21.30
CA THR A 168 2.55 12.31 -20.90
C THR A 168 2.59 13.36 -22.00
N GLN A 169 2.46 12.95 -23.27
CA GLN A 169 2.55 13.83 -24.43
C GLN A 169 1.17 14.29 -24.91
N ASP A 170 0.17 13.43 -24.79
CA ASP A 170 -1.21 13.74 -25.17
C ASP A 170 -2.20 13.00 -24.27
N ASN A 171 -3.01 13.74 -23.53
CA ASN A 171 -4.07 13.19 -22.68
C ASN A 171 -5.05 12.28 -23.44
N ALA A 172 -5.14 12.43 -24.75
CA ALA A 172 -5.93 11.55 -25.60
C ALA A 172 -5.45 10.10 -25.60
N ASN A 173 -4.17 9.86 -25.33
CA ASN A 173 -3.58 8.53 -25.22
C ASN A 173 -3.94 7.83 -23.90
N ARG A 174 -4.37 8.57 -22.87
CA ARG A 174 -4.86 8.01 -21.59
C ARG A 174 -6.03 7.06 -21.76
N TYR A 175 -6.72 7.11 -22.92
CA TYR A 175 -7.82 6.18 -23.29
C TYR A 175 -7.33 4.90 -23.99
N ILE A 176 -6.03 4.63 -23.91
CA ILE A 176 -5.41 3.42 -24.46
C ILE A 176 -4.82 2.63 -23.30
N ALA A 177 -5.16 1.35 -23.20
CA ALA A 177 -4.53 0.46 -22.20
C ALA A 177 -3.09 0.12 -22.62
N HIS A 178 -2.16 0.19 -21.70
CA HIS A 178 -0.74 -0.12 -21.91
C HIS A 178 -0.31 -1.47 -21.32
N GLY A 179 -1.08 -2.00 -20.36
CA GLY A 179 -0.84 -3.30 -19.74
C GLY A 179 0.56 -3.40 -19.12
N GLU A 180 1.34 -4.39 -19.54
CA GLU A 180 2.71 -4.60 -19.03
C GLU A 180 3.71 -3.52 -19.51
N GLN A 181 3.34 -2.67 -20.44
CA GLN A 181 4.15 -1.53 -20.90
C GLN A 181 3.89 -0.25 -20.12
N SER A 182 2.97 -0.28 -19.16
CA SER A 182 2.72 0.85 -18.25
C SER A 182 3.98 1.22 -17.49
N ASP A 183 4.07 2.50 -17.05
CA ASP A 183 5.18 2.97 -16.23
C ASP A 183 5.38 2.06 -15.01
N PRO A 184 6.62 1.72 -14.64
CA PRO A 184 6.90 0.82 -13.52
C PRO A 184 6.26 1.25 -12.20
N TYR A 185 6.11 2.56 -11.96
CA TYR A 185 5.42 3.06 -10.76
C TYR A 185 3.92 2.71 -10.80
N LEU A 186 3.27 2.88 -11.94
CA LEU A 186 1.84 2.57 -12.10
C LEU A 186 1.57 1.07 -12.04
N ARG A 187 2.49 0.25 -12.57
CA ARG A 187 2.42 -1.20 -12.39
C ARG A 187 2.59 -1.62 -10.93
N MET A 188 3.50 -0.97 -10.19
CA MET A 188 3.65 -1.17 -8.75
C MET A 188 2.37 -0.78 -8.01
N LEU A 189 1.77 0.36 -8.35
CA LEU A 189 0.55 0.87 -7.73
C LEU A 189 -0.68 0.03 -8.07
N GLY A 190 -0.79 -0.45 -9.31
CA GLY A 190 -1.85 -1.35 -9.75
C GLY A 190 -2.95 -0.73 -10.61
N GLY A 191 -2.78 0.51 -11.06
CA GLY A 191 -3.72 1.21 -11.96
C GLY A 191 -3.22 2.58 -12.35
N GLU A 192 -3.78 3.16 -13.43
CA GLU A 192 -3.43 4.46 -13.98
C GLU A 192 -4.69 5.32 -14.22
N PHE A 193 -4.58 6.61 -13.94
CA PHE A 193 -5.62 7.61 -14.17
C PHE A 193 -5.86 7.84 -15.66
N ILE A 194 -7.15 7.91 -16.06
CA ILE A 194 -7.59 8.31 -17.39
C ILE A 194 -8.09 9.75 -17.37
N ALA A 195 -9.19 9.96 -16.64
CA ALA A 195 -9.91 11.22 -16.57
C ALA A 195 -10.88 11.22 -15.37
N HIS A 196 -11.45 12.37 -15.10
CA HIS A 196 -12.59 12.56 -14.18
C HIS A 196 -13.70 13.32 -14.88
N GLY A 197 -14.91 13.31 -14.32
CA GLY A 197 -16.03 14.13 -14.79
C GLY A 197 -15.76 15.60 -14.54
N SER A 198 -16.26 16.44 -15.43
CA SER A 198 -16.10 17.90 -15.32
C SER A 198 -17.40 18.63 -14.99
N THR A 199 -18.55 18.06 -15.40
CA THR A 199 -19.87 18.68 -15.22
C THR A 199 -20.94 17.61 -14.95
N PRO A 200 -21.24 17.35 -13.68
CA PRO A 200 -20.56 17.86 -12.47
C PRO A 200 -19.22 17.18 -12.22
N ARG A 201 -18.28 17.89 -11.59
CA ARG A 201 -16.99 17.34 -11.14
C ARG A 201 -17.18 16.40 -9.94
N LEU A 202 -17.94 16.85 -8.97
CA LEU A 202 -18.28 16.08 -7.75
C LEU A 202 -19.60 15.35 -7.95
N GLN A 203 -19.63 14.07 -7.63
CA GLN A 203 -20.84 13.26 -7.73
C GLN A 203 -21.00 12.35 -6.51
N THR A 204 -22.26 12.19 -6.08
CA THR A 204 -22.61 11.17 -5.08
C THR A 204 -22.92 9.87 -5.82
N THR A 205 -22.27 8.80 -5.41
CA THR A 205 -22.53 7.45 -5.95
C THR A 205 -22.34 6.39 -4.85
N ASN A 206 -22.59 5.15 -5.20
CA ASN A 206 -22.44 4.02 -4.31
C ASN A 206 -21.02 3.43 -4.40
N LEU A 207 -20.45 3.20 -3.25
CA LEU A 207 -19.23 2.41 -3.08
C LEU A 207 -19.62 1.01 -2.59
N ILE A 208 -19.28 -0.01 -3.37
CA ILE A 208 -19.55 -1.41 -3.04
C ILE A 208 -18.36 -1.96 -2.26
N ILE A 209 -18.59 -2.37 -1.02
CA ILE A 209 -17.55 -2.97 -0.18
C ILE A 209 -17.43 -4.45 -0.55
N ASN A 210 -16.30 -4.85 -1.13
CA ASN A 210 -16.02 -6.23 -1.53
C ASN A 210 -15.32 -7.03 -0.42
N ASP A 211 -14.54 -6.36 0.44
CA ASP A 211 -13.95 -6.98 1.63
C ASP A 211 -14.30 -6.19 2.91
N PRO A 212 -15.42 -6.52 3.57
CA PRO A 212 -15.82 -5.87 4.82
C PRO A 212 -14.93 -6.24 6.02
N LYS A 213 -13.99 -7.20 5.86
CA LYS A 213 -13.03 -7.60 6.89
C LYS A 213 -11.70 -6.86 6.77
N PHE A 214 -11.49 -6.11 5.70
CA PHE A 214 -10.27 -5.33 5.56
C PHE A 214 -10.14 -4.34 6.73
N PRO A 215 -8.93 -4.11 7.27
CA PRO A 215 -8.73 -3.19 8.38
C PRO A 215 -9.38 -1.82 8.13
N GLY A 216 -10.17 -1.35 9.10
CA GLY A 216 -10.92 -0.10 9.02
C GLY A 216 -12.36 -0.22 8.47
N LEU A 217 -12.77 -1.38 7.95
CA LEU A 217 -14.11 -1.57 7.38
C LEU A 217 -15.05 -2.45 8.21
N ASN A 218 -14.60 -2.92 9.38
CA ASN A 218 -15.44 -3.73 10.26
C ASN A 218 -16.74 -2.98 10.64
N GLY A 219 -17.89 -3.60 10.36
CA GLY A 219 -19.20 -3.05 10.65
C GLY A 219 -19.70 -2.01 9.64
N VAL A 220 -18.95 -1.74 8.57
CA VAL A 220 -19.41 -0.87 7.48
C VAL A 220 -20.42 -1.62 6.62
N SER A 221 -21.60 -1.05 6.44
CA SER A 221 -22.62 -1.59 5.53
C SER A 221 -22.28 -1.30 4.08
N SER A 222 -22.65 -2.21 3.16
CA SER A 222 -22.49 -2.02 1.72
C SER A 222 -23.88 -1.94 1.06
N PRO A 223 -24.12 -1.01 0.12
CA PRO A 223 -23.21 0.03 -0.36
C PRO A 223 -23.07 1.23 0.60
N VAL A 224 -21.99 1.99 0.45
CA VAL A 224 -21.78 3.30 1.09
C VAL A 224 -22.09 4.38 0.07
N SER A 225 -23.03 5.28 0.36
CA SER A 225 -23.24 6.48 -0.47
C SER A 225 -22.18 7.51 -0.14
N PHE A 226 -21.40 7.93 -1.13
CA PHE A 226 -20.27 8.82 -0.91
C PHE A 226 -20.17 9.88 -2.02
N ASN A 227 -19.69 11.08 -1.68
CA ASN A 227 -19.53 12.18 -2.62
C ASN A 227 -18.07 12.59 -2.73
N ASP A 228 -17.50 12.49 -3.94
CA ASP A 228 -16.13 12.89 -4.24
C ASP A 228 -15.96 13.24 -5.72
N GLU A 229 -14.73 13.63 -6.10
CA GLU A 229 -14.29 13.57 -7.48
C GLU A 229 -13.85 12.14 -7.81
N TRP A 230 -14.46 11.54 -8.80
CA TRP A 230 -14.20 10.16 -9.14
C TRP A 230 -13.24 10.04 -10.32
N TYR A 231 -12.13 9.36 -10.11
CA TYR A 231 -11.17 9.05 -11.16
C TYR A 231 -11.62 7.82 -11.95
N SER A 232 -11.72 7.92 -13.28
CA SER A 232 -11.74 6.75 -14.14
C SER A 232 -10.33 6.23 -14.32
N LEU A 233 -10.13 4.94 -14.15
CA LEU A 233 -8.84 4.29 -14.07
C LEU A 233 -8.73 3.18 -15.11
N LYS A 234 -7.49 2.85 -15.52
CA LYS A 234 -7.15 1.76 -16.46
C LYS A 234 -5.96 0.95 -15.95
N ASP A 235 -5.56 -0.03 -16.74
CA ASP A 235 -4.36 -0.84 -16.56
C ASP A 235 -4.29 -1.48 -15.16
N PHE A 236 -5.45 -1.94 -14.68
CA PHE A 236 -5.52 -2.66 -13.41
C PHE A 236 -4.70 -3.95 -13.47
N ARG A 237 -3.85 -4.14 -12.47
CA ARG A 237 -3.11 -5.39 -12.29
C ARG A 237 -4.07 -6.53 -11.94
N THR A 238 -3.83 -7.71 -12.51
CA THR A 238 -4.70 -8.88 -12.27
C THR A 238 -4.55 -9.48 -10.88
N ASP A 239 -3.48 -9.13 -10.16
CA ASP A 239 -3.19 -9.59 -8.80
C ASP A 239 -3.81 -8.70 -7.69
N LEU A 240 -4.72 -7.79 -8.04
CA LEU A 240 -5.40 -6.94 -7.06
C LEU A 240 -6.33 -7.73 -6.15
N HIS A 241 -6.27 -7.40 -4.86
CA HIS A 241 -7.34 -7.61 -3.89
C HIS A 241 -8.19 -6.34 -3.82
N VAL A 242 -9.33 -6.34 -4.50
CA VAL A 242 -10.24 -5.20 -4.58
C VAL A 242 -11.07 -5.11 -3.32
N ILE A 243 -10.93 -4.01 -2.60
CA ILE A 243 -11.60 -3.72 -1.33
C ILE A 243 -12.90 -2.97 -1.58
N VAL A 244 -12.86 -1.96 -2.46
CA VAL A 244 -14.02 -1.13 -2.80
C VAL A 244 -14.12 -0.96 -4.32
N THR A 245 -15.33 -1.08 -4.85
CA THR A 245 -15.67 -0.85 -6.27
C THR A 245 -16.60 0.36 -6.37
N LEU A 246 -16.39 1.21 -7.37
CA LEU A 246 -17.30 2.30 -7.71
C LEU A 246 -18.48 1.75 -8.53
N ASP A 247 -19.69 2.03 -8.09
CA ASP A 247 -20.90 1.82 -8.91
C ASP A 247 -21.08 3.01 -9.87
N THR A 248 -20.92 2.77 -11.15
CA THR A 248 -21.05 3.80 -12.19
C THR A 248 -22.50 4.08 -12.58
N LYS A 249 -23.45 3.29 -12.06
CA LYS A 249 -24.87 3.41 -12.39
C LYS A 249 -25.41 4.77 -11.96
N GLY A 250 -25.94 5.52 -12.94
CA GLY A 250 -26.54 6.84 -12.70
C GLY A 250 -25.51 7.98 -12.65
N MET A 251 -24.23 7.71 -12.78
CA MET A 251 -23.21 8.75 -12.88
C MET A 251 -23.27 9.47 -14.25
N THR A 252 -22.90 10.74 -14.23
CA THR A 252 -22.90 11.63 -15.40
C THR A 252 -21.49 11.85 -15.94
N GLY A 253 -21.35 11.83 -17.25
CA GLY A 253 -20.08 12.10 -17.97
C GLY A 253 -19.46 10.88 -18.59
N GLU A 254 -18.72 11.11 -19.69
CA GLU A 254 -18.07 10.06 -20.48
C GLU A 254 -17.13 9.18 -19.64
N PRO A 255 -16.36 9.70 -18.67
CA PRO A 255 -15.46 8.88 -17.86
C PRO A 255 -16.13 7.73 -17.10
N TYR A 256 -17.44 7.83 -16.87
CA TYR A 256 -18.22 6.86 -16.10
C TYR A 256 -19.13 5.98 -16.95
N GLN A 257 -19.11 6.15 -18.28
CA GLN A 257 -19.84 5.29 -19.23
C GLN A 257 -19.11 3.96 -19.43
N ARG A 258 -19.01 3.20 -18.35
CA ARG A 258 -18.35 1.90 -18.28
C ARG A 258 -18.91 1.07 -17.12
N ALA A 259 -18.59 -0.21 -17.10
CA ALA A 259 -18.91 -1.08 -15.97
C ALA A 259 -18.25 -0.60 -14.66
N PRO A 260 -18.77 -1.00 -13.48
CA PRO A 260 -18.14 -0.77 -12.18
C PRO A 260 -16.68 -1.22 -12.18
N TYR A 261 -15.80 -0.46 -11.49
CA TYR A 261 -14.36 -0.69 -11.50
C TYR A 261 -13.73 -0.41 -10.12
N PRO A 262 -12.53 -0.95 -9.84
CA PRO A 262 -11.86 -0.78 -8.54
C PRO A 262 -11.60 0.68 -8.19
N MET A 263 -11.88 1.06 -6.94
CA MET A 263 -11.56 2.37 -6.36
C MET A 263 -10.63 2.27 -5.16
N THR A 264 -10.60 1.11 -4.49
CA THR A 264 -9.67 0.85 -3.40
C THR A 264 -9.22 -0.59 -3.50
N TRP A 265 -7.92 -0.79 -3.37
CA TRP A 265 -7.32 -2.13 -3.46
C TRP A 265 -6.05 -2.26 -2.62
N ALA A 266 -5.65 -3.50 -2.40
CA ALA A 266 -4.38 -3.88 -1.84
C ALA A 266 -3.71 -4.94 -2.71
N ARG A 267 -2.39 -4.95 -2.76
CA ARG A 267 -1.58 -5.98 -3.45
C ARG A 267 -0.19 -6.09 -2.84
N MET A 268 0.51 -7.16 -3.17
CA MET A 268 1.93 -7.28 -2.85
C MET A 268 2.77 -6.88 -4.06
N GLU A 269 3.78 -6.05 -3.82
CA GLU A 269 4.85 -5.79 -4.78
C GLU A 269 6.16 -6.36 -4.23
N GLY A 270 6.54 -7.54 -4.68
CA GLY A 270 7.59 -8.31 -4.04
C GLY A 270 7.25 -8.58 -2.57
N LYS A 271 8.00 -7.99 -1.63
CA LYS A 271 7.75 -8.06 -0.19
C LYS A 271 6.97 -6.85 0.33
N GLY A 272 6.82 -5.80 -0.48
CA GLY A 272 6.13 -4.56 -0.10
C GLY A 272 4.61 -4.71 -0.17
N ARG A 273 3.92 -4.03 0.74
CA ARG A 273 2.46 -3.96 0.82
C ARG A 273 2.01 -2.66 0.19
N VAL A 274 1.25 -2.73 -0.89
CA VAL A 274 0.75 -1.58 -1.65
C VAL A 274 -0.75 -1.47 -1.44
N PHE A 275 -1.18 -0.40 -0.80
CA PHE A 275 -2.58 0.00 -0.66
C PHE A 275 -2.84 1.24 -1.50
N TYR A 276 -3.98 1.29 -2.15
CA TYR A 276 -4.45 2.47 -2.87
C TYR A 276 -5.93 2.71 -2.61
N THR A 277 -6.30 4.00 -2.51
CA THR A 277 -7.69 4.47 -2.56
C THR A 277 -7.79 5.70 -3.44
N ALA A 278 -8.78 5.72 -4.35
CA ALA A 278 -9.05 6.87 -5.20
C ALA A 278 -9.91 7.94 -4.50
N ILE A 279 -10.37 7.70 -3.27
CA ILE A 279 -11.10 8.67 -2.45
C ILE A 279 -10.12 9.71 -1.91
N GLY A 280 -10.54 10.98 -1.81
CA GLY A 280 -9.76 11.98 -1.07
C GLY A 280 -9.54 13.33 -1.78
N ASP A 281 -10.25 13.65 -2.89
CA ASP A 281 -10.16 14.99 -3.51
C ASP A 281 -10.73 16.08 -2.61
N ARG A 282 -11.91 15.83 -2.04
CA ARG A 282 -12.64 16.84 -1.28
C ARG A 282 -12.06 17.07 0.10
N PRO A 283 -11.86 18.36 0.51
CA PRO A 283 -11.46 18.72 1.88
C PRO A 283 -12.35 18.10 2.96
N GLU A 284 -13.67 18.05 2.73
CA GLU A 284 -14.67 17.56 3.69
C GLU A 284 -14.50 16.06 3.98
N ASN A 285 -14.02 15.29 2.99
CA ASN A 285 -13.79 13.86 3.14
C ASN A 285 -12.70 13.54 4.17
N TRP A 286 -11.79 14.46 4.43
CA TRP A 286 -10.71 14.31 5.43
C TRP A 286 -11.18 14.46 6.89
N SER A 287 -12.49 14.62 7.10
CA SER A 287 -13.17 14.51 8.39
C SER A 287 -14.26 13.41 8.40
N ASP A 288 -14.44 12.72 7.28
CA ASP A 288 -15.40 11.63 7.16
C ASP A 288 -14.87 10.34 7.79
N SER A 289 -15.65 9.72 8.66
CA SER A 289 -15.24 8.55 9.45
C SER A 289 -15.02 7.31 8.58
N PHE A 290 -15.82 7.10 7.53
CA PHE A 290 -15.63 5.97 6.62
C PHE A 290 -14.27 6.09 5.90
N PHE A 291 -13.98 7.26 5.31
CA PHE A 291 -12.73 7.48 4.60
C PHE A 291 -11.52 7.39 5.53
N LEU A 292 -11.56 8.03 6.70
CA LEU A 292 -10.45 8.02 7.66
C LEU A 292 -10.19 6.62 8.22
N ASN A 293 -11.24 5.84 8.52
CA ASN A 293 -11.09 4.46 8.97
C ASN A 293 -10.47 3.57 7.87
N LEU A 294 -10.93 3.72 6.63
CA LEU A 294 -10.40 3.00 5.47
C LEU A 294 -8.91 3.34 5.25
N LEU A 295 -8.57 4.63 5.26
CA LEU A 295 -7.20 5.10 5.09
C LEU A 295 -6.29 4.64 6.25
N GLY A 296 -6.76 4.79 7.50
CA GLY A 296 -6.05 4.32 8.69
C GLY A 296 -5.81 2.81 8.67
N GLY A 297 -6.81 2.04 8.23
CA GLY A 297 -6.70 0.59 8.01
C GLY A 297 -5.66 0.25 6.94
N GLY A 298 -5.68 0.95 5.80
CA GLY A 298 -4.71 0.82 4.72
C GLY A 298 -3.28 1.13 5.17
N ILE A 299 -3.08 2.21 5.91
CA ILE A 299 -1.77 2.57 6.48
C ILE A 299 -1.28 1.46 7.43
N ARG A 300 -2.12 1.01 8.36
CA ARG A 300 -1.77 -0.06 9.31
C ARG A 300 -1.45 -1.37 8.60
N TRP A 301 -2.17 -1.69 7.54
CA TRP A 301 -1.87 -2.88 6.74
C TRP A 301 -0.54 -2.71 6.00
N ALA A 302 -0.29 -1.56 5.37
CA ALA A 302 0.95 -1.28 4.64
C ALA A 302 2.17 -1.30 5.57
N THR A 303 2.06 -0.76 6.78
CA THR A 303 3.14 -0.80 7.81
C THR A 303 3.31 -2.17 8.47
N GLY A 304 2.37 -3.11 8.26
CA GLY A 304 2.39 -4.44 8.87
C GLY A 304 1.81 -4.49 10.29
N ASP A 305 1.14 -3.45 10.75
CA ASP A 305 0.48 -3.38 12.06
C ASP A 305 -0.94 -3.97 12.05
N ALA A 306 -1.50 -4.19 10.86
CA ALA A 306 -2.74 -4.94 10.66
C ALA A 306 -2.54 -6.06 9.65
N LYS A 307 -3.36 -7.10 9.76
CA LYS A 307 -3.35 -8.24 8.85
C LYS A 307 -4.61 -8.21 8.01
N ALA A 308 -4.50 -8.57 6.74
CA ALA A 308 -5.60 -8.89 5.84
C ALA A 308 -5.18 -10.09 4.98
N SER A 309 -6.13 -10.94 4.61
CA SER A 309 -5.94 -11.91 3.53
C SER A 309 -6.06 -11.17 2.21
N LEU A 310 -5.17 -11.43 1.27
CA LEU A 310 -5.22 -10.86 -0.07
C LEU A 310 -5.56 -11.97 -1.08
N ASP A 311 -6.84 -12.21 -1.23
CA ASP A 311 -7.33 -13.06 -2.31
C ASP A 311 -7.49 -12.23 -3.58
N GLN A 312 -6.88 -12.67 -4.69
CA GLN A 312 -7.06 -12.00 -5.98
C GLN A 312 -8.52 -12.12 -6.40
N ASN A 313 -9.26 -11.02 -6.36
CA ASN A 313 -10.70 -11.00 -6.57
C ASN A 313 -11.16 -10.01 -7.66
N LEU A 314 -10.22 -9.46 -8.45
CA LEU A 314 -10.50 -8.41 -9.43
C LEU A 314 -11.67 -8.76 -10.37
N THR A 315 -11.65 -9.95 -10.96
CA THR A 315 -12.67 -10.40 -11.89
C THR A 315 -14.02 -10.65 -11.26
N GLN A 316 -14.07 -10.96 -9.97
CA GLN A 316 -15.31 -11.14 -9.22
C GLN A 316 -15.88 -9.79 -8.76
N ALA A 317 -15.02 -8.91 -8.24
CA ALA A 317 -15.42 -7.61 -7.72
C ALA A 317 -15.76 -6.59 -8.82
N ALA A 318 -15.10 -6.67 -9.97
CA ALA A 318 -15.25 -5.76 -11.10
C ALA A 318 -15.09 -6.50 -12.43
N PRO A 319 -16.07 -7.30 -12.88
CA PRO A 319 -15.96 -8.09 -14.11
C PRO A 319 -15.61 -7.27 -15.36
N GLY A 320 -16.08 -6.02 -15.45
CA GLY A 320 -15.81 -5.08 -16.53
C GLY A 320 -14.59 -4.19 -16.32
N TYR A 321 -13.66 -4.53 -15.42
CA TYR A 321 -12.51 -3.70 -15.04
C TYR A 321 -11.65 -3.25 -16.24
N ALA A 322 -11.59 -4.06 -17.30
CA ALA A 322 -10.79 -3.79 -18.50
C ALA A 322 -11.46 -2.81 -19.48
N GLU A 323 -12.74 -2.47 -19.28
CA GLU A 323 -13.44 -1.50 -20.12
C GLU A 323 -12.78 -0.11 -19.98
N ILE A 324 -12.46 0.49 -21.12
CA ILE A 324 -12.02 1.89 -21.20
C ILE A 324 -13.25 2.75 -21.52
N PRO A 325 -13.48 3.86 -20.79
CA PRO A 325 -14.59 4.74 -21.08
C PRO A 325 -14.43 5.38 -22.47
N PRO A 326 -15.52 5.87 -23.08
CA PRO A 326 -15.43 6.55 -24.36
C PRO A 326 -14.59 7.84 -24.23
N LYS A 327 -13.77 8.08 -25.25
CA LYS A 327 -13.00 9.32 -25.34
C LYS A 327 -13.94 10.49 -25.55
N PRO A 328 -13.79 11.61 -24.84
CA PRO A 328 -14.58 12.81 -25.07
C PRO A 328 -14.53 13.23 -26.54
N LYS A 329 -15.68 13.61 -27.09
CA LYS A 329 -15.73 14.18 -28.44
C LYS A 329 -14.96 15.51 -28.44
N ALA A 330 -14.12 15.71 -29.45
CA ALA A 330 -13.47 17.01 -29.65
C ALA A 330 -14.56 18.09 -29.64
N LYS A 331 -14.39 19.13 -28.84
CA LYS A 331 -15.27 20.31 -28.95
C LYS A 331 -15.03 20.91 -30.32
N GLY A 332 -16.04 20.81 -31.21
CA GLY A 332 -16.04 21.43 -32.51
C GLY A 332 -16.00 22.95 -32.41
#